data_33d1c2dd0c8f392c1b6dc690564d05cb
#
_entry.id   33d1c2dd0c8f392c1b6dc690564d05cb
#
_cell.length_a   1.000
_cell.length_b   1.000
_cell.length_c   1.000
_cell.angle_alpha   90.00
_cell.angle_beta   90.00
_cell.angle_gamma   90.00
#
_symmetry.space_group_name_H-M   'P 1'
#
loop_
_entity.id
_entity.type
_entity.pdbx_description
1 polymer ?
#
loop_
_entity_poly.entity_id
_entity_poly.type
_entity_poly.pdbx_seq_one_letter_code
_entity_poly.pdbx_strand_id
1 'polypeptide(L)'
;MIKFTTHEGLVAPLDRANVDTDAIIPKQFLKSIRRTGFGPNLFDEWSYLDHGEPGQDCSGRPVNPDFVLNQPQYQGGSILLTRKNFGCGSSREHAPWALQQYGFRAIVAPSFADIFFNNCYKSGLLPVVLPESAIDRLFNEVKAFPGFKLVIDLEQQRIGTADGSLSFGFAIDDFRKYCLLNGLDDIGLTLRHADEIRAFEERHLANQPWLANVI
;
A
#
# COMPACT_ATOMS: atom_id res chain seq x y z
N MET A 1 -3.41 9.93 7.59
CA MET A 1 -3.39 9.33 6.23
C MET A 1 -4.44 9.93 5.30
N ILE A 2 -4.43 9.65 3.97
CA ILE A 2 -5.46 10.12 3.03
C ILE A 2 -6.69 9.22 3.13
N LYS A 3 -7.89 9.82 3.21
CA LYS A 3 -9.16 9.08 3.21
C LYS A 3 -9.30 8.19 1.97
N PHE A 4 -9.88 7.02 2.16
CA PHE A 4 -10.25 6.10 1.09
C PHE A 4 -11.75 5.88 1.12
N THR A 5 -12.46 6.41 0.15
CA THR A 5 -13.92 6.20 -0.03
C THR A 5 -14.16 5.39 -1.30
N THR A 6 -14.08 6.06 -2.44
CA THR A 6 -14.13 5.45 -3.76
C THR A 6 -12.85 5.78 -4.50
N HIS A 7 -12.31 4.81 -5.23
CA HIS A 7 -11.11 4.99 -6.04
C HIS A 7 -11.27 4.30 -7.39
N GLU A 8 -11.17 5.08 -8.46
CA GLU A 8 -11.01 4.56 -9.81
C GLU A 8 -9.54 4.61 -10.20
N GLY A 9 -9.00 3.49 -10.66
CA GLY A 9 -7.59 3.41 -10.97
C GLY A 9 -7.25 2.45 -12.09
N LEU A 10 -6.17 2.77 -12.82
CA LEU A 10 -5.55 1.87 -13.79
C LEU A 10 -4.95 0.67 -13.04
N VAL A 11 -5.20 -0.52 -13.57
CA VAL A 11 -4.70 -1.77 -13.01
C VAL A 11 -3.35 -2.13 -13.61
N ALA A 12 -2.36 -2.28 -12.75
CA ALA A 12 -1.03 -2.77 -13.10
C ALA A 12 -0.92 -4.27 -12.71
N PRO A 13 -0.73 -5.19 -13.67
CA PRO A 13 -0.71 -6.62 -13.40
C PRO A 13 0.70 -7.10 -13.06
N LEU A 14 0.91 -7.54 -11.83
CA LEU A 14 2.13 -8.24 -11.40
C LEU A 14 1.81 -9.73 -11.25
N ASP A 15 1.90 -10.50 -12.33
CA ASP A 15 1.53 -11.92 -12.37
C ASP A 15 2.59 -12.81 -11.69
N ARG A 16 2.79 -12.57 -10.38
CA ARG A 16 3.76 -13.29 -9.54
C ARG A 16 3.13 -13.63 -8.18
N ALA A 17 3.29 -14.89 -7.76
CA ALA A 17 2.98 -15.33 -6.41
C ALA A 17 4.22 -15.22 -5.51
N ASN A 18 4.00 -15.20 -4.20
CA ASN A 18 5.06 -15.19 -3.17
C ASN A 18 6.03 -14.00 -3.35
N VAL A 19 5.50 -12.85 -3.73
CA VAL A 19 6.30 -11.61 -3.79
C VAL A 19 6.65 -11.20 -2.37
N ASP A 20 7.92 -11.29 -2.02
CA ASP A 20 8.40 -10.99 -0.68
C ASP A 20 8.71 -9.50 -0.49
N THR A 21 8.92 -9.11 0.76
CA THR A 21 9.19 -7.71 1.11
C THR A 21 10.57 -7.24 0.65
N ASP A 22 11.54 -8.15 0.41
CA ASP A 22 12.85 -7.81 -0.17
C ASP A 22 12.72 -7.50 -1.67
N ALA A 23 11.85 -8.20 -2.39
CA ALA A 23 11.53 -7.87 -3.78
C ALA A 23 10.77 -6.53 -3.89
N ILE A 24 9.85 -6.24 -2.94
CA ILE A 24 9.08 -4.98 -2.92
C ILE A 24 10.00 -3.79 -2.66
N ILE A 25 10.87 -3.88 -1.65
CA ILE A 25 11.88 -2.87 -1.30
C ILE A 25 13.14 -3.56 -0.79
N PRO A 26 14.25 -3.57 -1.57
CA PRO A 26 15.49 -4.23 -1.19
C PRO A 26 16.10 -3.69 0.11
N LYS A 27 16.76 -4.58 0.84
CA LYS A 27 17.29 -4.34 2.19
C LYS A 27 18.23 -3.13 2.32
N GLN A 28 18.98 -2.77 1.26
CA GLN A 28 19.89 -1.63 1.29
C GLN A 28 19.15 -0.31 1.57
N PHE A 29 17.90 -0.16 1.09
CA PHE A 29 17.09 1.04 1.29
C PHE A 29 16.51 1.17 2.72
N LEU A 30 16.54 0.10 3.51
CA LEU A 30 16.00 0.10 4.88
C LEU A 30 16.86 0.85 5.89
N LYS A 31 18.06 1.26 5.51
CA LYS A 31 18.97 2.05 6.36
C LYS A 31 18.48 3.50 6.56
N SER A 32 17.50 3.96 5.77
CA SER A 32 16.93 5.29 5.91
C SER A 32 16.07 5.39 7.16
N ILE A 33 16.30 6.43 7.96
CA ILE A 33 15.43 6.80 9.09
C ILE A 33 14.19 7.59 8.65
N ARG A 34 14.14 8.01 7.39
CA ARG A 34 13.00 8.74 6.81
C ARG A 34 11.87 7.78 6.48
N ARG A 35 10.64 8.27 6.55
CA ARG A 35 9.43 7.54 6.13
C ARG A 35 9.00 7.83 4.69
N THR A 36 9.79 8.61 3.96
CA THR A 36 9.50 9.07 2.59
C THR A 36 10.70 8.88 1.67
N GLY A 37 10.45 8.82 0.34
CA GLY A 37 11.49 8.67 -0.68
C GLY A 37 11.67 7.23 -1.15
N PHE A 38 10.75 6.30 -0.83
CA PHE A 38 10.85 4.89 -1.21
C PHE A 38 10.18 4.56 -2.55
N GLY A 39 9.26 5.42 -3.03
CA GLY A 39 8.52 5.17 -4.27
C GLY A 39 9.41 4.86 -5.48
N PRO A 40 10.45 5.65 -5.77
CA PRO A 40 11.37 5.39 -6.89
C PRO A 40 12.13 4.05 -6.80
N ASN A 41 12.26 3.48 -5.60
CA ASN A 41 12.95 2.22 -5.36
C ASN A 41 11.99 1.02 -5.21
N LEU A 42 10.70 1.22 -5.54
CA LEU A 42 9.74 0.12 -5.57
C LEU A 42 10.17 -0.93 -6.59
N PHE A 43 10.24 -2.19 -6.15
CA PHE A 43 10.71 -3.32 -6.98
C PHE A 43 12.06 -3.03 -7.66
N ASP A 44 12.99 -2.37 -6.96
CA ASP A 44 14.25 -1.85 -7.52
C ASP A 44 14.99 -2.86 -8.39
N GLU A 45 15.18 -4.10 -7.91
CA GLU A 45 15.87 -5.17 -8.64
C GLU A 45 15.14 -5.64 -9.91
N TRP A 46 13.84 -5.36 -10.03
CA TRP A 46 13.06 -5.67 -11.22
C TRP A 46 12.88 -4.46 -12.13
N SER A 47 12.85 -3.26 -11.53
CA SER A 47 12.61 -2.01 -12.23
C SER A 47 13.81 -1.50 -12.98
N TYR A 48 15.02 -1.80 -12.52
CA TYR A 48 16.27 -1.29 -13.08
C TYR A 48 17.21 -2.42 -13.48
N LEU A 49 18.11 -2.10 -14.42
CA LEU A 49 19.15 -3.03 -14.91
C LEU A 49 20.46 -2.92 -14.12
N ASP A 50 20.60 -1.89 -13.28
CA ASP A 50 21.72 -1.66 -12.39
C ASP A 50 21.32 -1.89 -10.92
N HIS A 51 22.31 -1.97 -10.04
CA HIS A 51 22.06 -2.08 -8.59
C HIS A 51 21.81 -0.70 -7.99
N GLY A 52 20.70 -0.57 -7.26
CA GLY A 52 20.31 0.69 -6.60
C GLY A 52 21.01 0.91 -5.27
N GLU A 53 21.43 2.15 -5.02
CA GLU A 53 22.05 2.56 -3.77
C GLU A 53 21.17 3.59 -3.03
N PRO A 54 21.19 3.61 -1.68
CA PRO A 54 20.45 4.58 -0.90
C PRO A 54 20.84 6.03 -1.23
N GLY A 55 19.83 6.85 -1.57
CA GLY A 55 20.04 8.27 -1.91
C GLY A 55 20.46 8.51 -3.36
N GLN A 56 20.59 7.47 -4.18
CA GLN A 56 20.83 7.60 -5.60
C GLN A 56 19.64 8.24 -6.30
N ASP A 57 19.92 9.17 -7.24
CA ASP A 57 18.88 9.69 -8.13
C ASP A 57 18.48 8.61 -9.14
N CYS A 58 17.21 8.25 -9.12
CA CYS A 58 16.66 7.22 -9.99
C CYS A 58 16.34 7.71 -11.40
N SER A 59 16.34 9.03 -11.66
CA SER A 59 15.89 9.62 -12.94
C SER A 59 16.77 9.23 -14.13
N GLY A 60 18.05 8.95 -13.89
CA GLY A 60 19.03 8.57 -14.92
C GLY A 60 19.38 7.08 -14.95
N ARG A 61 18.72 6.25 -14.13
CA ARG A 61 19.03 4.81 -14.07
C ARG A 61 18.51 4.04 -15.29
N PRO A 62 19.22 3.02 -15.75
CA PRO A 62 18.78 2.17 -16.86
C PRO A 62 17.55 1.36 -16.44
N VAL A 63 16.40 1.72 -17.01
CA VAL A 63 15.11 1.09 -16.73
C VAL A 63 15.03 -0.27 -17.42
N ASN A 64 14.53 -1.29 -16.72
CA ASN A 64 14.25 -2.61 -17.30
C ASN A 64 12.93 -2.56 -18.10
N PRO A 65 12.96 -2.62 -19.45
CA PRO A 65 11.77 -2.52 -20.27
C PRO A 65 10.83 -3.73 -20.15
N ASP A 66 11.35 -4.88 -19.70
CA ASP A 66 10.56 -6.11 -19.55
C ASP A 66 9.76 -6.14 -18.25
N PHE A 67 10.06 -5.26 -17.31
CA PHE A 67 9.30 -5.19 -16.08
C PHE A 67 7.95 -4.48 -16.29
N VAL A 68 6.89 -5.12 -15.84
CA VAL A 68 5.51 -4.69 -16.13
C VAL A 68 5.21 -3.25 -15.74
N LEU A 69 5.72 -2.76 -14.58
CA LEU A 69 5.45 -1.38 -14.13
C LEU A 69 6.20 -0.32 -14.96
N ASN A 70 7.20 -0.72 -15.73
CA ASN A 70 7.92 0.17 -16.63
C ASN A 70 7.27 0.27 -18.02
N GLN A 71 6.33 -0.62 -18.32
CA GLN A 71 5.63 -0.60 -19.61
C GLN A 71 4.68 0.60 -19.70
N PRO A 72 4.67 1.36 -20.81
CA PRO A 72 3.89 2.61 -20.93
C PRO A 72 2.40 2.47 -20.62
N GLN A 73 1.81 1.32 -20.97
CA GLN A 73 0.37 1.07 -20.74
C GLN A 73 -0.01 0.92 -19.26
N TYR A 74 0.95 0.70 -18.35
CA TYR A 74 0.71 0.55 -16.92
C TYR A 74 1.29 1.69 -16.08
N GLN A 75 1.93 2.68 -16.71
CA GLN A 75 2.40 3.87 -16.01
C GLN A 75 1.24 4.66 -15.42
N GLY A 76 1.41 5.11 -14.18
CA GLY A 76 0.32 5.74 -13.41
C GLY A 76 -0.70 4.75 -12.85
N GLY A 77 -0.42 3.45 -12.93
CA GLY A 77 -1.23 2.42 -12.28
C GLY A 77 -1.36 2.68 -10.78
N SER A 78 -2.60 2.66 -10.28
CA SER A 78 -2.89 2.92 -8.86
C SER A 78 -3.57 1.75 -8.15
N ILE A 79 -3.84 0.66 -8.89
CA ILE A 79 -4.32 -0.61 -8.37
C ILE A 79 -3.34 -1.69 -8.83
N LEU A 80 -2.67 -2.35 -7.87
CA LEU A 80 -1.77 -3.46 -8.16
C LEU A 80 -2.57 -4.77 -8.12
N LEU A 81 -2.60 -5.52 -9.22
CA LEU A 81 -3.18 -6.85 -9.28
C LEU A 81 -2.05 -7.89 -9.19
N THR A 82 -2.11 -8.82 -8.23
CA THR A 82 -1.05 -9.79 -8.01
C THR A 82 -1.58 -11.16 -7.61
N ARG A 83 -0.68 -12.14 -7.47
CA ARG A 83 -1.00 -13.51 -7.06
C ARG A 83 -0.93 -13.67 -5.53
N LYS A 84 -1.17 -14.90 -5.07
CA LYS A 84 -1.23 -15.27 -3.65
C LYS A 84 0.06 -14.99 -2.88
N ASN A 85 -0.11 -14.85 -1.56
CA ASN A 85 0.96 -14.70 -0.58
C ASN A 85 1.85 -13.48 -0.85
N PHE A 86 1.21 -12.35 -1.22
CA PHE A 86 1.92 -11.09 -1.47
C PHE A 86 2.40 -10.46 -0.16
N GLY A 87 3.62 -9.93 -0.18
CA GLY A 87 4.23 -9.29 0.99
C GLY A 87 4.78 -10.29 2.02
N CYS A 88 5.08 -11.54 1.60
CA CYS A 88 5.71 -12.53 2.46
C CYS A 88 7.15 -12.12 2.84
N GLY A 89 7.79 -12.93 3.70
CA GLY A 89 9.15 -12.66 4.18
C GLY A 89 9.19 -11.79 5.43
N SER A 90 10.15 -10.88 5.51
CA SER A 90 10.41 -10.09 6.71
C SER A 90 9.33 -9.03 6.97
N SER A 91 9.04 -8.81 8.27
CA SER A 91 8.11 -7.76 8.69
C SER A 91 8.70 -6.36 8.47
N ARG A 92 8.25 -5.66 7.43
CA ARG A 92 8.79 -4.33 7.06
C ARG A 92 7.67 -3.36 6.70
N GLU A 93 7.59 -2.26 7.42
CA GLU A 93 6.67 -1.16 7.07
C GLU A 93 7.08 -0.43 5.78
N HIS A 94 8.37 -0.50 5.40
CA HIS A 94 8.89 0.13 4.19
C HIS A 94 8.22 -0.40 2.90
N ALA A 95 7.81 -1.67 2.87
CA ALA A 95 7.18 -2.25 1.70
C ALA A 95 5.81 -1.59 1.36
N PRO A 96 4.85 -1.45 2.30
CA PRO A 96 3.66 -0.64 2.07
C PRO A 96 3.95 0.83 1.77
N TRP A 97 4.97 1.44 2.39
CA TRP A 97 5.34 2.83 2.10
C TRP A 97 5.85 2.99 0.67
N ALA A 98 6.68 2.07 0.18
CA ALA A 98 7.18 2.11 -1.20
C ALA A 98 6.03 2.02 -2.21
N LEU A 99 5.10 1.09 -2.00
CA LEU A 99 3.91 0.92 -2.85
C LEU A 99 3.04 2.17 -2.86
N GLN A 100 2.74 2.74 -1.67
CA GLN A 100 1.93 3.94 -1.56
C GLN A 100 2.60 5.15 -2.23
N GLN A 101 3.90 5.34 -2.00
CA GLN A 101 4.67 6.48 -2.53
C GLN A 101 4.91 6.35 -4.04
N TYR A 102 4.89 5.15 -4.59
CA TYR A 102 4.88 4.93 -6.04
C TYR A 102 3.56 5.38 -6.67
N GLY A 103 2.45 5.34 -5.92
CA GLY A 103 1.13 5.78 -6.36
C GLY A 103 0.03 4.74 -6.20
N PHE A 104 0.34 3.54 -5.70
CA PHE A 104 -0.70 2.55 -5.45
C PHE A 104 -1.62 2.97 -4.29
N ARG A 105 -2.92 2.81 -4.50
CA ARG A 105 -3.98 3.03 -3.51
C ARG A 105 -4.57 1.72 -3.01
N ALA A 106 -4.53 0.69 -3.85
CA ALA A 106 -5.02 -0.64 -3.50
C ALA A 106 -4.14 -1.74 -4.11
N ILE A 107 -4.13 -2.89 -3.45
CA ILE A 107 -3.53 -4.12 -3.95
C ILE A 107 -4.62 -5.19 -3.94
N VAL A 108 -4.76 -5.91 -5.04
CA VAL A 108 -5.77 -6.97 -5.20
C VAL A 108 -5.05 -8.30 -5.37
N ALA A 109 -5.30 -9.24 -4.46
CA ALA A 109 -4.63 -10.54 -4.43
C ALA A 109 -5.52 -11.63 -3.82
N PRO A 110 -5.23 -12.94 -4.06
CA PRO A 110 -5.94 -14.02 -3.38
C PRO A 110 -5.60 -14.12 -1.89
N SER A 111 -4.38 -13.74 -1.51
CA SER A 111 -3.93 -13.70 -0.11
C SER A 111 -2.69 -12.83 0.06
N PHE A 112 -2.49 -12.39 1.28
CA PHE A 112 -1.35 -11.58 1.73
C PHE A 112 -0.69 -12.25 2.94
N ALA A 113 0.57 -11.93 3.20
CA ALA A 113 1.18 -12.24 4.49
C ALA A 113 0.58 -11.34 5.59
N ASP A 114 0.32 -11.89 6.76
CA ASP A 114 -0.46 -11.24 7.83
C ASP A 114 0.11 -9.89 8.27
N ILE A 115 1.42 -9.82 8.46
CA ILE A 115 2.07 -8.59 8.93
C ILE A 115 2.01 -7.51 7.83
N PHE A 116 2.28 -7.88 6.57
CA PHE A 116 2.17 -6.97 5.44
C PHE A 116 0.73 -6.44 5.29
N PHE A 117 -0.26 -7.32 5.38
CA PHE A 117 -1.67 -6.97 5.33
C PHE A 117 -2.05 -5.93 6.38
N ASN A 118 -1.60 -6.11 7.62
CA ASN A 118 -1.82 -5.16 8.71
C ASN A 118 -1.12 -3.80 8.47
N ASN A 119 0.12 -3.83 7.98
CA ASN A 119 0.89 -2.63 7.70
C ASN A 119 0.32 -1.81 6.53
N CYS A 120 -0.34 -2.45 5.56
CA CYS A 120 -1.06 -1.75 4.49
C CYS A 120 -2.13 -0.81 5.07
N TYR A 121 -2.96 -1.28 5.98
CA TYR A 121 -4.00 -0.44 6.59
C TYR A 121 -3.43 0.75 7.35
N LYS A 122 -2.34 0.56 8.10
CA LYS A 122 -1.65 1.64 8.82
C LYS A 122 -1.10 2.72 7.90
N SER A 123 -0.74 2.34 6.67
CA SER A 123 -0.23 3.25 5.65
C SER A 123 -1.33 3.89 4.78
N GLY A 124 -2.59 3.45 4.90
CA GLY A 124 -3.68 3.92 4.04
C GLY A 124 -3.72 3.27 2.65
N LEU A 125 -3.05 2.13 2.50
CA LEU A 125 -3.10 1.27 1.33
C LEU A 125 -4.15 0.17 1.57
N LEU A 126 -5.10 0.00 0.64
CA LEU A 126 -6.18 -0.98 0.79
C LEU A 126 -5.79 -2.33 0.19
N PRO A 127 -5.53 -3.37 1.00
CA PRO A 127 -5.41 -4.74 0.49
C PRO A 127 -6.80 -5.36 0.32
N VAL A 128 -7.13 -5.77 -0.91
CA VAL A 128 -8.39 -6.41 -1.29
C VAL A 128 -8.15 -7.89 -1.54
N VAL A 129 -8.83 -8.75 -0.79
CA VAL A 129 -8.76 -10.20 -0.98
C VAL A 129 -9.91 -10.65 -1.86
N LEU A 130 -9.59 -11.31 -2.97
CA LEU A 130 -10.56 -11.93 -3.87
C LEU A 130 -10.21 -13.40 -4.12
N PRO A 131 -11.19 -14.27 -4.45
CA PRO A 131 -10.91 -15.66 -4.83
C PRO A 131 -9.97 -15.75 -6.04
N GLU A 132 -9.14 -16.80 -6.13
CA GLU A 132 -8.21 -17.01 -7.25
C GLU A 132 -8.92 -16.94 -8.62
N SER A 133 -10.14 -17.47 -8.74
CA SER A 133 -10.93 -17.39 -9.98
C SER A 133 -11.28 -15.95 -10.40
N ALA A 134 -11.53 -15.05 -9.44
CA ALA A 134 -11.77 -13.64 -9.73
C ALA A 134 -10.46 -12.95 -10.15
N ILE A 135 -9.35 -13.28 -9.50
CA ILE A 135 -8.02 -12.79 -9.86
C ILE A 135 -7.63 -13.22 -11.28
N ASP A 136 -7.83 -14.50 -11.63
CA ASP A 136 -7.56 -15.00 -12.99
C ASP A 136 -8.40 -14.27 -14.05
N ARG A 137 -9.68 -14.03 -13.74
CA ARG A 137 -10.55 -13.24 -14.62
C ARG A 137 -10.03 -11.83 -14.80
N LEU A 138 -9.62 -11.16 -13.72
CA LEU A 138 -9.07 -9.81 -13.78
C LEU A 138 -7.76 -9.75 -14.58
N PHE A 139 -6.85 -10.71 -14.45
CA PHE A 139 -5.65 -10.81 -15.28
C PHE A 139 -5.98 -10.94 -16.77
N ASN A 140 -6.99 -11.75 -17.10
CA ASN A 140 -7.44 -11.90 -18.49
C ASN A 140 -8.02 -10.58 -19.05
N GLU A 141 -8.81 -9.84 -18.27
CA GLU A 141 -9.37 -8.56 -18.67
C GLU A 141 -8.26 -7.51 -18.87
N VAL A 142 -7.32 -7.39 -17.93
CA VAL A 142 -6.17 -6.47 -18.05
C VAL A 142 -5.34 -6.77 -19.30
N LYS A 143 -5.15 -8.05 -19.62
CA LYS A 143 -4.43 -8.50 -20.82
C LYS A 143 -5.17 -8.22 -22.11
N ALA A 144 -6.50 -8.36 -22.09
CA ALA A 144 -7.34 -8.16 -23.27
C ALA A 144 -7.60 -6.67 -23.57
N PHE A 145 -7.63 -5.82 -22.54
CA PHE A 145 -8.03 -4.41 -22.66
C PHE A 145 -6.92 -3.49 -22.11
N PRO A 146 -6.05 -2.95 -22.97
CA PRO A 146 -5.06 -1.95 -22.55
C PRO A 146 -5.73 -0.76 -21.87
N GLY A 147 -5.18 -0.31 -20.74
CA GLY A 147 -5.78 0.76 -19.96
C GLY A 147 -6.95 0.34 -19.08
N PHE A 148 -7.10 -0.96 -18.81
CA PHE A 148 -8.16 -1.50 -17.95
C PHE A 148 -8.16 -0.85 -16.57
N LYS A 149 -9.32 -0.37 -16.16
CA LYS A 149 -9.53 0.30 -14.87
C LYS A 149 -10.52 -0.45 -14.01
N LEU A 150 -10.33 -0.33 -12.71
CA LEU A 150 -11.30 -0.78 -11.72
C LEU A 150 -11.73 0.39 -10.83
N VAL A 151 -12.97 0.33 -10.38
CA VAL A 151 -13.53 1.17 -9.33
C VAL A 151 -13.65 0.35 -8.07
N ILE A 152 -13.09 0.86 -6.99
CA ILE A 152 -13.19 0.28 -5.64
C ILE A 152 -14.06 1.22 -4.81
N ASP A 153 -15.18 0.73 -4.33
CA ASP A 153 -16.05 1.40 -3.37
C ASP A 153 -15.89 0.73 -2.01
N LEU A 154 -15.27 1.45 -1.06
CA LEU A 154 -15.01 0.91 0.26
C LEU A 154 -16.27 0.87 1.12
N GLU A 155 -17.21 1.80 0.95
CA GLU A 155 -18.47 1.80 1.70
C GLU A 155 -19.32 0.59 1.31
N GLN A 156 -19.44 0.32 0.01
CA GLN A 156 -20.18 -0.82 -0.52
C GLN A 156 -19.38 -2.13 -0.46
N GLN A 157 -18.08 -2.06 -0.16
CA GLN A 157 -17.16 -3.20 -0.18
C GLN A 157 -17.21 -3.94 -1.53
N ARG A 158 -17.12 -3.16 -2.62
CA ARG A 158 -17.19 -3.65 -4.00
C ARG A 158 -15.99 -3.18 -4.81
N ILE A 159 -15.54 -4.04 -5.70
CA ILE A 159 -14.55 -3.73 -6.72
C ILE A 159 -15.06 -4.25 -8.07
N GLY A 160 -14.97 -3.44 -9.11
CA GLY A 160 -15.46 -3.82 -10.44
C GLY A 160 -15.19 -2.76 -11.48
N THR A 161 -15.76 -2.93 -12.67
CA THR A 161 -15.69 -1.95 -13.76
C THR A 161 -16.75 -0.85 -13.56
N ALA A 162 -16.49 0.33 -14.09
CA ALA A 162 -17.40 1.48 -13.98
C ALA A 162 -18.78 1.22 -14.61
N ASP A 163 -18.82 0.42 -15.65
CA ASP A 163 -20.06 0.02 -16.34
C ASP A 163 -20.82 -1.11 -15.63
N GLY A 164 -20.26 -1.67 -14.56
CA GLY A 164 -20.87 -2.77 -13.80
C GLY A 164 -20.81 -4.13 -14.47
N SER A 165 -20.12 -4.31 -15.60
CA SER A 165 -19.96 -5.59 -16.29
C SER A 165 -19.20 -6.62 -15.46
N LEU A 166 -18.31 -6.14 -14.58
CA LEU A 166 -17.63 -6.91 -13.55
C LEU A 166 -17.91 -6.29 -12.18
N SER A 167 -18.24 -7.12 -11.20
CA SER A 167 -18.40 -6.68 -9.81
C SER A 167 -18.12 -7.83 -8.86
N PHE A 168 -17.22 -7.60 -7.91
CA PHE A 168 -16.86 -8.53 -6.86
C PHE A 168 -17.04 -7.86 -5.50
N GLY A 169 -17.60 -8.60 -4.53
CA GLY A 169 -17.60 -8.17 -3.14
C GLY A 169 -16.30 -8.56 -2.44
N PHE A 170 -15.85 -7.77 -1.48
CA PHE A 170 -14.73 -8.11 -0.61
C PHE A 170 -15.06 -7.84 0.85
N ALA A 171 -14.42 -8.58 1.74
CA ALA A 171 -14.57 -8.39 3.17
C ALA A 171 -13.48 -7.49 3.74
N ILE A 172 -13.84 -6.65 4.70
CA ILE A 172 -12.92 -5.85 5.50
C ILE A 172 -13.47 -5.76 6.92
N ASP A 173 -12.56 -5.76 7.90
CA ASP A 173 -12.92 -5.51 9.30
C ASP A 173 -13.49 -4.11 9.49
N ASP A 174 -14.55 -3.98 10.28
CA ASP A 174 -15.31 -2.73 10.46
C ASP A 174 -14.43 -1.59 11.01
N PHE A 175 -13.52 -1.87 11.93
CA PHE A 175 -12.62 -0.87 12.48
C PHE A 175 -11.60 -0.38 11.45
N ARG A 176 -11.04 -1.29 10.65
CA ARG A 176 -10.12 -0.93 9.55
C ARG A 176 -10.84 -0.11 8.47
N LYS A 177 -12.06 -0.50 8.12
CA LYS A 177 -12.93 0.25 7.22
C LYS A 177 -13.17 1.67 7.73
N TYR A 178 -13.53 1.79 9.00
CA TYR A 178 -13.73 3.08 9.65
C TYR A 178 -12.47 3.95 9.60
N CYS A 179 -11.29 3.40 9.91
CA CYS A 179 -10.02 4.12 9.86
C CYS A 179 -9.70 4.63 8.45
N LEU A 180 -9.86 3.80 7.41
CA LEU A 180 -9.63 4.19 6.03
C LEU A 180 -10.60 5.26 5.55
N LEU A 181 -11.91 5.11 5.82
CA LEU A 181 -12.94 6.08 5.44
C LEU A 181 -12.69 7.46 6.05
N ASN A 182 -12.16 7.50 7.28
CA ASN A 182 -11.90 8.74 8.01
C ASN A 182 -10.45 9.26 7.86
N GLY A 183 -9.54 8.48 7.25
CA GLY A 183 -8.14 8.85 7.09
C GLY A 183 -7.36 8.81 8.40
N LEU A 184 -7.73 7.91 9.31
CA LEU A 184 -7.15 7.78 10.65
C LEU A 184 -6.06 6.71 10.67
N ASP A 185 -4.84 7.12 10.98
CA ASP A 185 -3.75 6.24 11.40
C ASP A 185 -3.71 6.14 12.94
N ASP A 186 -2.75 5.40 13.47
CA ASP A 186 -2.58 5.20 14.91
C ASP A 186 -2.44 6.55 15.67
N ILE A 187 -1.75 7.53 15.06
CA ILE A 187 -1.60 8.87 15.63
C ILE A 187 -2.92 9.64 15.54
N GLY A 188 -3.58 9.61 14.40
CA GLY A 188 -4.88 10.26 14.21
C GLY A 188 -5.95 9.74 15.17
N LEU A 189 -5.94 8.44 15.47
CA LEU A 189 -6.82 7.85 16.50
C LEU A 189 -6.51 8.39 17.90
N THR A 190 -5.23 8.45 18.27
CA THR A 190 -4.79 8.98 19.57
C THR A 190 -5.14 10.45 19.73
N LEU A 191 -4.95 11.26 18.68
CA LEU A 191 -5.25 12.71 18.70
C LEU A 191 -6.74 13.03 18.89
N ARG A 192 -7.64 12.08 18.70
CA ARG A 192 -9.07 12.26 19.02
C ARG A 192 -9.32 12.41 20.52
N HIS A 193 -8.38 11.95 21.35
CA HIS A 193 -8.37 12.05 22.79
C HIS A 193 -7.41 13.13 23.32
N ALA A 194 -7.07 14.12 22.48
CA ALA A 194 -6.05 15.12 22.82
C ALA A 194 -6.36 15.88 24.11
N ASP A 195 -7.62 16.20 24.37
CA ASP A 195 -8.02 16.94 25.58
C ASP A 195 -7.90 16.06 26.84
N GLU A 196 -8.25 14.76 26.73
CA GLU A 196 -8.08 13.80 27.82
C GLU A 196 -6.59 13.57 28.12
N ILE A 197 -5.76 13.51 27.08
CA ILE A 197 -4.30 13.37 27.19
C ILE A 197 -3.72 14.59 27.90
N ARG A 198 -4.07 15.81 27.50
CA ARG A 198 -3.60 17.03 28.15
C ARG A 198 -4.00 17.08 29.62
N ALA A 199 -5.25 16.77 29.91
CA ALA A 199 -5.74 16.74 31.31
C ALA A 199 -5.01 15.68 32.16
N PHE A 200 -4.60 14.56 31.55
CA PHE A 200 -3.77 13.57 32.23
C PHE A 200 -2.34 14.10 32.45
N GLU A 201 -1.71 14.67 31.43
CA GLU A 201 -0.35 15.22 31.50
C GLU A 201 -0.24 16.31 32.57
N GLU A 202 -1.18 17.25 32.62
CA GLU A 202 -1.21 18.32 33.64
C GLU A 202 -1.23 17.74 35.06
N ARG A 203 -2.09 16.77 35.32
CA ARG A 203 -2.17 16.12 36.64
C ARG A 203 -0.92 15.28 36.94
N HIS A 204 -0.39 14.58 35.94
CA HIS A 204 0.77 13.74 36.09
C HIS A 204 2.02 14.56 36.39
N LEU A 205 2.26 15.65 35.67
CA LEU A 205 3.40 16.55 35.87
C LEU A 205 3.28 17.36 37.20
N ALA A 206 2.08 17.71 37.63
CA ALA A 206 1.87 18.31 38.95
C ALA A 206 2.27 17.36 40.09
N ASN A 207 2.03 16.06 39.93
CA ASN A 207 2.41 15.04 40.93
C ASN A 207 3.87 14.58 40.80
N GLN A 208 4.46 14.71 39.61
CA GLN A 208 5.83 14.26 39.28
C GLN A 208 6.61 15.34 38.49
N PRO A 209 6.91 16.48 39.15
CA PRO A 209 7.50 17.66 38.45
C PRO A 209 8.86 17.40 37.79
N TRP A 210 9.61 16.39 38.28
CA TRP A 210 10.90 15.99 37.69
C TRP A 210 10.81 15.41 36.28
N LEU A 211 9.61 15.01 35.82
CA LEU A 211 9.38 14.51 34.46
C LEU A 211 9.16 15.63 33.45
N ALA A 212 8.88 16.86 33.90
CA ALA A 212 8.58 18.00 33.02
C ALA A 212 9.73 18.41 32.08
N ASN A 213 10.97 18.02 32.35
CA ASN A 213 12.17 18.40 31.59
C ASN A 213 12.82 17.20 30.86
N VAL A 214 12.12 16.10 30.68
CA VAL A 214 12.68 14.85 30.10
C VAL A 214 12.24 14.65 28.63
N ILE A 215 11.49 15.59 28.07
CA ILE A 215 11.05 15.58 26.67
C ILE A 215 11.69 16.72 25.90
#